data_7ac66cbc509c6f54c8f62409acf6d826
#
_entry.id   7ac66cbc509c6f54c8f62409acf6d826
#
_cell.length_a   1.000
_cell.length_b   1.000
_cell.length_c   1.000
_cell.angle_alpha   90.00
_cell.angle_beta   90.00
_cell.angle_gamma   90.00
#
_symmetry.space_group_name_H-M   'P 1'
#
loop_
_entity.id
_entity.type
_entity.pdbx_description
1 polymer ?
#
loop_
_entity_poly.entity_id
_entity_poly.type
_entity_poly.pdbx_seq_one_letter_code
_entity_poly.pdbx_strand_id
1 'polypeptide(L)'
;LSPSSAASDVYKRQGVELLNDDSAMADAEIIAMTVKVMLDAGLTDFQISIGHVGFFQALAEEAALSEDVLNELKELISIKNHFGAEELLAKQNLRSDLFEALRDVPQLFGNAEILEKAKGLTRNPAAREALDRLATIYEIVKDYGYEKYVFFDLGLLSKFHYYTGIIFQAYTYGTGEPIVKGGRYDALLQHFGKKAPAIGFCTVMESLMNALERQKISLPIANTKTMLLYPDFLQPLAVKLANEHRSKGMDVALVCFARDKVLADYEEYGRKNQFGGIVYIQKSDSVLAIDLSTGEVQPVEL
;
A
#
# COMPACT_ATOMS: atom_id res chain seq x y z
N LEU A 1 -21.39 14.01 -19.61
CA LEU A 1 -21.18 14.06 -18.17
C LEU A 1 -19.79 13.54 -17.88
N SER A 2 -18.87 14.43 -17.50
CA SER A 2 -17.57 14.00 -16.96
C SER A 2 -17.81 13.18 -15.69
N PRO A 3 -17.15 12.02 -15.51
CA PRO A 3 -17.26 11.30 -14.26
C PRO A 3 -16.76 12.22 -13.14
N SER A 4 -17.53 12.29 -12.06
CA SER A 4 -17.20 13.08 -10.87
C SER A 4 -15.80 12.69 -10.40
N SER A 5 -14.89 13.64 -10.24
CA SER A 5 -13.56 13.43 -9.71
C SER A 5 -13.59 12.75 -8.32
N ALA A 6 -14.66 12.97 -7.56
CA ALA A 6 -14.89 12.32 -6.26
C ALA A 6 -15.11 10.79 -6.37
N ALA A 7 -15.80 10.30 -7.41
CA ALA A 7 -15.97 8.86 -7.62
C ALA A 7 -14.67 8.18 -8.07
N SER A 8 -13.77 8.91 -8.73
CA SER A 8 -12.44 8.43 -9.11
C SER A 8 -11.48 8.32 -7.92
N ASP A 9 -11.69 9.07 -6.83
CA ASP A 9 -10.80 9.06 -5.66
C ASP A 9 -11.08 7.93 -4.66
N VAL A 10 -12.28 7.35 -4.64
CA VAL A 10 -12.69 6.34 -3.66
C VAL A 10 -11.88 5.05 -3.74
N TYR A 11 -11.39 4.68 -4.92
CA TYR A 11 -10.58 3.47 -5.14
C TYR A 11 -9.08 3.71 -5.33
N LYS A 12 -8.63 4.95 -5.24
CA LYS A 12 -7.21 5.29 -5.42
C LYS A 12 -6.34 4.94 -4.21
N ARG A 13 -6.96 4.73 -3.05
CA ARG A 13 -6.29 4.41 -1.80
C ARG A 13 -7.01 3.28 -1.09
N GLN A 14 -6.24 2.30 -0.63
CA GLN A 14 -6.71 1.22 0.24
C GLN A 14 -5.94 1.32 1.54
N GLY A 15 -6.64 1.23 2.68
CA GLY A 15 -6.05 1.37 3.98
C GLY A 15 -6.47 0.26 4.94
N VAL A 16 -5.64 0.07 5.96
CA VAL A 16 -5.88 -0.81 7.10
C VAL A 16 -5.63 -0.01 8.36
N GLU A 17 -6.54 -0.13 9.32
CA GLU A 17 -6.46 0.56 10.61
C GLU A 17 -6.67 -0.45 11.73
N LEU A 18 -5.75 -0.45 12.70
CA LEU A 18 -5.85 -1.19 13.95
C LEU A 18 -6.09 -0.20 15.08
N LEU A 19 -7.21 -0.36 15.76
CA LEU A 19 -7.66 0.56 16.80
C LEU A 19 -7.63 -0.10 18.17
N ASN A 20 -7.41 0.72 19.21
CA ASN A 20 -7.51 0.33 20.60
C ASN A 20 -6.40 -0.60 21.08
N ASP A 21 -5.22 -0.56 20.43
CA ASP A 21 -4.01 -1.27 20.86
C ASP A 21 -2.80 -0.34 20.71
N ASP A 22 -2.11 -0.07 21.83
CA ASP A 22 -0.91 0.77 21.91
C ASP A 22 0.39 -0.04 22.00
N SER A 23 0.32 -1.35 21.84
CA SER A 23 1.47 -2.25 21.97
C SER A 23 2.45 -2.15 20.79
N ALA A 24 3.71 -2.53 21.02
CA ALA A 24 4.71 -2.70 19.96
C ALA A 24 4.36 -3.86 19.02
N MET A 25 3.56 -4.83 19.51
CA MET A 25 3.04 -5.93 18.72
C MET A 25 2.10 -5.40 17.62
N ALA A 26 1.18 -4.48 17.97
CA ALA A 26 0.27 -3.85 17.01
C ALA A 26 1.05 -3.08 15.93
N ASP A 27 2.12 -2.35 16.33
CA ASP A 27 2.99 -1.66 15.38
C ASP A 27 3.67 -2.64 14.41
N ALA A 28 4.23 -3.72 14.94
CA ALA A 28 4.92 -4.73 14.14
C ALA A 28 3.95 -5.50 13.23
N GLU A 29 2.73 -5.80 13.69
CA GLU A 29 1.70 -6.45 12.89
C GLU A 29 1.32 -5.61 11.67
N ILE A 30 1.12 -4.32 11.84
CA ILE A 30 0.80 -3.38 10.75
C ILE A 30 1.96 -3.27 9.75
N ILE A 31 3.21 -3.28 10.23
CA ILE A 31 4.40 -3.34 9.36
C ILE A 31 4.45 -4.67 8.62
N ALA A 32 4.26 -5.80 9.30
CA ALA A 32 4.25 -7.13 8.69
C ALA A 32 3.13 -7.27 7.65
N MET A 33 1.95 -6.71 7.93
CA MET A 33 0.85 -6.66 6.97
C MET A 33 1.21 -5.81 5.74
N THR A 34 1.91 -4.69 5.93
CA THR A 34 2.43 -3.87 4.82
C THR A 34 3.38 -4.69 3.94
N VAL A 35 4.33 -5.43 4.54
CA VAL A 35 5.22 -6.34 3.79
C VAL A 35 4.40 -7.37 3.02
N LYS A 36 3.43 -8.00 3.67
CA LYS A 36 2.58 -9.03 3.06
C LYS A 36 1.78 -8.49 1.87
N VAL A 37 1.19 -7.31 1.99
CA VAL A 37 0.47 -6.64 0.89
C VAL A 37 1.37 -6.41 -0.31
N MET A 38 2.61 -5.95 -0.10
CA MET A 38 3.57 -5.74 -1.19
C MET A 38 3.95 -7.05 -1.87
N LEU A 39 4.20 -8.12 -1.09
CA LEU A 39 4.53 -9.45 -1.61
C LEU A 39 3.36 -10.07 -2.37
N ASP A 40 2.13 -9.97 -1.86
CA ASP A 40 0.93 -10.50 -2.51
C ASP A 40 0.60 -9.77 -3.81
N ALA A 41 0.96 -8.49 -3.90
CA ALA A 41 0.91 -7.73 -5.15
C ALA A 41 1.98 -8.18 -6.17
N GLY A 42 2.94 -9.03 -5.77
CA GLY A 42 4.01 -9.53 -6.63
C GLY A 42 5.32 -8.74 -6.56
N LEU A 43 5.39 -7.71 -5.71
CA LEU A 43 6.63 -6.95 -5.51
C LEU A 43 7.56 -7.73 -4.58
N THR A 44 8.79 -7.96 -5.00
CA THR A 44 9.82 -8.69 -4.21
C THR A 44 10.98 -7.80 -3.81
N ASP A 45 11.19 -6.71 -4.54
CA ASP A 45 12.25 -5.72 -4.30
C ASP A 45 11.64 -4.40 -3.84
N PHE A 46 11.54 -4.24 -2.53
CA PHE A 46 11.03 -3.03 -1.87
C PHE A 46 11.65 -2.88 -0.48
N GLN A 47 11.53 -1.66 0.06
CA GLN A 47 11.99 -1.34 1.41
C GLN A 47 10.92 -0.54 2.15
N ILE A 48 10.79 -0.79 3.45
CA ILE A 48 9.96 -0.04 4.37
C ILE A 48 10.87 0.79 5.27
N SER A 49 10.90 2.10 5.06
CA SER A 49 11.58 3.04 5.94
C SER A 49 10.71 3.32 7.15
N ILE A 50 11.24 3.12 8.35
CA ILE A 50 10.54 3.31 9.63
C ILE A 50 11.26 4.37 10.46
N GLY A 51 10.52 5.34 10.95
CA GLY A 51 10.97 6.37 11.88
C GLY A 51 10.05 6.46 13.10
N HIS A 52 10.36 7.38 14.00
CA HIS A 52 9.52 7.67 15.16
C HIS A 52 9.48 9.18 15.40
N VAL A 53 8.29 9.77 15.33
CA VAL A 53 8.15 11.24 15.46
C VAL A 53 8.65 11.76 16.80
N GLY A 54 8.48 10.99 17.88
CA GLY A 54 8.93 11.33 19.23
C GLY A 54 10.44 11.44 19.37
N PHE A 55 11.24 10.79 18.52
CA PHE A 55 12.69 10.93 18.57
C PHE A 55 13.14 12.36 18.27
N PHE A 56 12.77 12.88 17.10
CA PHE A 56 13.12 14.25 16.73
C PHE A 56 12.42 15.29 17.61
N GLN A 57 11.15 15.04 17.97
CA GLN A 57 10.39 15.95 18.80
C GLN A 57 11.04 16.14 20.18
N ALA A 58 11.48 15.07 20.83
CA ALA A 58 12.15 15.13 22.13
C ALA A 58 13.46 15.94 22.08
N LEU A 59 14.25 15.79 21.00
CA LEU A 59 15.47 16.58 20.80
C LEU A 59 15.14 18.06 20.55
N ALA A 60 14.14 18.35 19.75
CA ALA A 60 13.71 19.70 19.43
C ALA A 60 13.14 20.44 20.64
N GLU A 61 12.35 19.76 21.48
CA GLU A 61 11.83 20.30 22.75
C GLU A 61 12.97 20.60 23.73
N GLU A 62 13.95 19.69 23.88
CA GLU A 62 15.13 19.92 24.73
C GLU A 62 15.97 21.08 24.23
N ALA A 63 16.06 21.30 22.93
CA ALA A 63 16.77 22.40 22.31
C ALA A 63 16.07 23.75 22.46
N ALA A 64 14.79 23.76 22.83
CA ALA A 64 13.95 24.96 22.97
C ALA A 64 14.05 25.88 21.73
N LEU A 65 14.10 25.32 20.54
CA LEU A 65 14.18 26.08 19.29
C LEU A 65 12.90 26.89 19.06
N SER A 66 13.06 28.09 18.46
CA SER A 66 11.90 28.85 18.02
C SER A 66 11.13 28.09 16.90
N GLU A 67 9.86 28.41 16.73
CA GLU A 67 9.02 27.78 15.73
C GLU A 67 9.57 27.93 14.30
N ASP A 68 10.10 29.10 13.97
CA ASP A 68 10.71 29.35 12.66
C ASP A 68 11.94 28.48 12.42
N VAL A 69 12.86 28.39 13.38
CA VAL A 69 14.06 27.55 13.31
C VAL A 69 13.68 26.08 13.24
N LEU A 70 12.67 25.67 14.01
CA LEU A 70 12.18 24.28 14.01
C LEU A 70 11.59 23.89 12.64
N ASN A 71 10.83 24.77 12.02
CA ASN A 71 10.23 24.52 10.71
C ASN A 71 11.31 24.46 9.62
N GLU A 72 12.26 25.38 9.62
CA GLU A 72 13.41 25.36 8.70
C GLU A 72 14.24 24.07 8.89
N LEU A 73 14.52 23.68 10.14
CA LEU A 73 15.25 22.44 10.44
C LEU A 73 14.51 21.19 9.92
N LYS A 74 13.18 21.12 10.09
CA LYS A 74 12.36 20.02 9.55
C LYS A 74 12.45 19.93 8.02
N GLU A 75 12.45 21.06 7.33
CA GLU A 75 12.62 21.09 5.88
C GLU A 75 13.99 20.56 5.47
N LEU A 76 15.06 21.03 6.11
CA LEU A 76 16.43 20.58 5.85
C LEU A 76 16.60 19.08 6.12
N ILE A 77 16.03 18.56 7.20
CA ILE A 77 16.04 17.11 7.51
C ILE A 77 15.29 16.33 6.44
N SER A 78 14.13 16.80 6.00
CA SER A 78 13.29 16.10 5.03
C SER A 78 13.96 15.93 3.67
N ILE A 79 14.79 16.90 3.27
CA ILE A 79 15.59 16.86 2.03
C ILE A 79 17.01 16.29 2.24
N LYS A 80 17.30 15.76 3.44
CA LYS A 80 18.61 15.21 3.82
C LYS A 80 19.78 16.20 3.68
N ASN A 81 19.52 17.49 3.88
CA ASN A 81 20.52 18.56 3.80
C ASN A 81 21.25 18.72 5.14
N HIS A 82 22.26 17.88 5.36
CA HIS A 82 23.08 17.89 6.57
C HIS A 82 23.82 19.23 6.77
N PHE A 83 24.41 19.79 5.71
CA PHE A 83 25.12 21.07 5.80
C PHE A 83 24.21 22.23 6.17
N GLY A 84 23.03 22.31 5.58
CA GLY A 84 22.05 23.32 5.93
C GLY A 84 21.61 23.21 7.40
N ALA A 85 21.38 21.98 7.88
CA ALA A 85 21.04 21.74 9.28
C ALA A 85 22.16 22.18 10.23
N GLU A 86 23.43 21.85 9.90
CA GLU A 86 24.60 22.28 10.67
C GLU A 86 24.72 23.85 10.72
N GLU A 87 24.58 24.51 9.58
CA GLU A 87 24.65 25.96 9.48
C GLU A 87 23.52 26.66 10.26
N LEU A 88 22.31 26.11 10.21
CA LEU A 88 21.16 26.61 10.95
C LEU A 88 21.38 26.49 12.47
N LEU A 89 21.80 25.30 12.91
CA LEU A 89 22.00 24.98 14.32
C LEU A 89 23.21 25.69 14.93
N ALA A 90 24.28 25.96 14.15
CA ALA A 90 25.45 26.71 14.61
C ALA A 90 25.13 28.15 15.04
N LYS A 91 24.02 28.71 14.56
CA LYS A 91 23.52 30.03 14.97
C LYS A 91 22.72 29.98 16.28
N GLN A 92 22.43 28.80 16.78
CA GLN A 92 21.69 28.57 18.03
C GLN A 92 22.68 28.31 19.17
N ASN A 93 22.36 28.77 20.36
CA ASN A 93 23.20 28.53 21.54
C ASN A 93 22.87 27.17 22.18
N LEU A 94 23.25 26.09 21.51
CA LEU A 94 22.97 24.71 21.95
C LEU A 94 24.14 24.08 22.70
N ARG A 95 23.86 23.18 23.63
CA ARG A 95 24.88 22.26 24.19
C ARG A 95 25.46 21.40 23.05
N SER A 96 26.74 21.04 23.15
CA SER A 96 27.47 20.28 22.13
C SER A 96 26.79 18.94 21.78
N ASP A 97 26.37 18.21 22.81
CA ASP A 97 25.69 16.93 22.63
C ASP A 97 24.36 17.02 21.88
N LEU A 98 23.59 18.08 22.19
CA LEU A 98 22.29 18.31 21.54
C LEU A 98 22.47 18.85 20.11
N PHE A 99 23.48 19.70 19.90
CA PHE A 99 23.87 20.16 18.58
C PHE A 99 24.25 19.01 17.67
N GLU A 100 25.13 18.10 18.15
CA GLU A 100 25.56 16.93 17.40
C GLU A 100 24.38 15.99 17.07
N ALA A 101 23.51 15.73 18.06
CA ALA A 101 22.35 14.88 17.88
C ALA A 101 21.40 15.42 16.78
N LEU A 102 21.05 16.72 16.84
CA LEU A 102 20.15 17.36 15.87
C LEU A 102 20.79 17.50 14.49
N ARG A 103 22.08 17.86 14.42
CA ARG A 103 22.85 17.95 13.18
C ARG A 103 22.86 16.63 12.41
N ASP A 104 23.02 15.53 13.13
CA ASP A 104 23.19 14.22 12.51
C ASP A 104 21.86 13.56 12.10
N VAL A 105 20.69 14.03 12.56
CA VAL A 105 19.36 13.48 12.20
C VAL A 105 19.19 13.21 10.70
N PRO A 106 19.60 14.11 9.76
CA PRO A 106 19.46 13.84 8.33
C PRO A 106 20.23 12.60 7.84
N GLN A 107 21.27 12.18 8.59
CA GLN A 107 22.14 11.05 8.26
C GLN A 107 21.83 9.79 9.09
N LEU A 108 20.88 9.87 10.04
CA LEU A 108 20.48 8.73 10.86
C LEU A 108 19.51 7.84 10.10
N PHE A 109 20.01 7.19 9.06
CA PHE A 109 19.27 6.17 8.29
C PHE A 109 20.17 4.98 8.02
N GLY A 110 19.59 3.77 7.99
CA GLY A 110 20.34 2.53 7.82
C GLY A 110 19.59 1.31 8.36
N ASN A 111 20.34 0.21 8.53
CA ASN A 111 19.85 -1.00 9.18
C ASN A 111 19.69 -0.77 10.70
N ALA A 112 19.37 -1.82 11.44
CA ALA A 112 19.10 -1.74 12.88
C ALA A 112 20.27 -1.14 13.73
N GLU A 113 21.51 -1.22 13.25
CA GLU A 113 22.67 -0.63 13.92
C GLU A 113 22.55 0.89 14.09
N ILE A 114 21.75 1.56 13.24
CA ILE A 114 21.53 3.01 13.34
C ILE A 114 20.82 3.39 14.64
N LEU A 115 20.02 2.49 15.22
CA LEU A 115 19.30 2.73 16.47
C LEU A 115 20.30 2.84 17.63
N GLU A 116 21.31 1.97 17.70
CA GLU A 116 22.37 2.04 18.73
C GLU A 116 23.26 3.26 18.53
N LYS A 117 23.59 3.61 17.28
CA LYS A 117 24.29 4.87 16.98
C LYS A 117 23.51 6.07 17.50
N ALA A 118 22.21 6.15 17.22
CA ALA A 118 21.33 7.23 17.66
C ALA A 118 21.22 7.32 19.20
N LYS A 119 21.13 6.15 19.88
CA LYS A 119 21.17 6.09 21.36
C LYS A 119 22.45 6.69 21.95
N GLY A 120 23.58 6.52 21.25
CA GLY A 120 24.86 7.11 21.64
C GLY A 120 24.91 8.62 21.54
N LEU A 121 24.08 9.24 20.68
CA LEU A 121 24.05 10.69 20.46
C LEU A 121 23.19 11.46 21.47
N THR A 122 22.31 10.79 22.22
CA THR A 122 21.38 11.49 23.13
C THR A 122 21.25 10.81 24.47
N ARG A 123 21.08 11.62 25.52
CA ARG A 123 20.68 11.20 26.86
C ARG A 123 19.23 11.51 27.18
N ASN A 124 18.51 12.13 26.24
CA ASN A 124 17.09 12.49 26.42
C ASN A 124 16.26 11.22 26.61
N PRO A 125 15.53 11.08 27.74
CA PRO A 125 14.78 9.85 28.03
C PRO A 125 13.69 9.54 27.00
N ALA A 126 12.94 10.56 26.54
CA ALA A 126 11.88 10.40 25.56
C ALA A 126 12.41 10.01 24.17
N ALA A 127 13.55 10.60 23.76
CA ALA A 127 14.22 10.20 22.53
C ALA A 127 14.71 8.74 22.60
N ARG A 128 15.24 8.30 23.75
CA ARG A 128 15.67 6.91 23.96
C ARG A 128 14.48 5.94 23.97
N GLU A 129 13.39 6.31 24.62
CA GLU A 129 12.15 5.50 24.62
C GLU A 129 11.63 5.28 23.19
N ALA A 130 11.66 6.31 22.34
CA ALA A 130 11.31 6.19 20.93
C ALA A 130 12.23 5.19 20.17
N LEU A 131 13.53 5.21 20.45
CA LEU A 131 14.49 4.25 19.86
C LEU A 131 14.29 2.83 20.40
N ASP A 132 13.99 2.67 21.70
CA ASP A 132 13.69 1.39 22.31
C ASP A 132 12.40 0.78 21.73
N ARG A 133 11.40 1.63 21.45
CA ARG A 133 10.18 1.19 20.77
C ARG A 133 10.49 0.65 19.37
N LEU A 134 11.31 1.37 18.57
CA LEU A 134 11.73 0.90 17.24
C LEU A 134 12.52 -0.41 17.30
N ALA A 135 13.42 -0.57 18.29
CA ALA A 135 14.17 -1.79 18.49
C ALA A 135 13.25 -2.97 18.83
N THR A 136 12.27 -2.76 19.72
CA THR A 136 11.27 -3.80 20.06
C THR A 136 10.44 -4.22 18.85
N ILE A 137 9.98 -3.26 18.05
CA ILE A 137 9.24 -3.55 16.82
C ILE A 137 10.09 -4.37 15.85
N TYR A 138 11.36 -4.03 15.71
CA TYR A 138 12.28 -4.76 14.82
C TYR A 138 12.47 -6.23 15.23
N GLU A 139 12.62 -6.49 16.52
CA GLU A 139 12.72 -7.88 17.02
C GLU A 139 11.44 -8.69 16.69
N ILE A 140 10.27 -8.08 16.85
CA ILE A 140 9.00 -8.74 16.49
C ILE A 140 8.90 -8.95 14.95
N VAL A 141 9.33 -7.98 14.15
CA VAL A 141 9.34 -8.11 12.67
C VAL A 141 10.27 -9.23 12.22
N LYS A 142 11.37 -9.51 12.96
CA LYS A 142 12.24 -10.68 12.72
C LYS A 142 11.51 -11.99 12.95
N ASP A 143 10.63 -12.08 13.95
CA ASP A 143 9.80 -13.27 14.18
C ASP A 143 8.87 -13.57 13.00
N TYR A 144 8.45 -12.52 12.25
CA TYR A 144 7.73 -12.67 10.98
C TYR A 144 8.64 -13.05 9.79
N GLY A 145 9.96 -12.97 9.92
CA GLY A 145 10.93 -13.20 8.85
C GLY A 145 11.00 -12.06 7.82
N TYR A 146 10.64 -10.84 8.23
CA TYR A 146 10.51 -9.67 7.36
C TYR A 146 11.58 -8.60 7.58
N GLU A 147 12.59 -8.86 8.40
CA GLU A 147 13.66 -7.93 8.76
C GLU A 147 14.41 -7.36 7.55
N LYS A 148 14.57 -8.15 6.48
CA LYS A 148 15.26 -7.73 5.26
C LYS A 148 14.55 -6.61 4.48
N TYR A 149 13.26 -6.40 4.75
CA TYR A 149 12.46 -5.34 4.12
C TYR A 149 12.45 -4.05 4.95
N VAL A 150 12.93 -4.09 6.20
CA VAL A 150 12.88 -2.98 7.14
C VAL A 150 14.18 -2.20 7.12
N PHE A 151 14.03 -0.90 7.10
CA PHE A 151 15.10 0.09 7.10
C PHE A 151 14.69 1.23 8.03
N PHE A 152 15.61 1.77 8.82
CA PHE A 152 15.33 2.86 9.73
C PHE A 152 15.71 4.20 9.12
N ASP A 153 14.86 5.20 9.32
CA ASP A 153 15.12 6.59 8.96
C ASP A 153 14.59 7.51 10.06
N LEU A 154 15.47 7.93 10.96
CA LEU A 154 15.11 8.80 12.09
C LEU A 154 14.87 10.26 11.68
N GLY A 155 15.24 10.61 10.46
CA GLY A 155 14.88 11.86 9.81
C GLY A 155 13.60 11.76 8.96
N LEU A 156 12.84 10.67 9.07
CA LEU A 156 11.53 10.57 8.47
C LEU A 156 10.54 11.41 9.29
N LEU A 157 10.24 12.60 8.80
CA LEU A 157 9.33 13.54 9.45
C LEU A 157 8.02 13.62 8.66
N SER A 158 6.90 13.62 9.38
CA SER A 158 5.60 13.82 8.76
C SER A 158 5.29 15.30 8.60
N LYS A 159 4.71 15.66 7.45
CA LYS A 159 4.04 16.95 7.28
C LYS A 159 2.73 17.04 8.06
N PHE A 160 2.20 15.91 8.49
CA PHE A 160 0.94 15.80 9.24
C PHE A 160 1.24 15.73 10.73
N HIS A 161 0.70 16.65 11.50
CA HIS A 161 0.93 16.75 12.96
C HIS A 161 0.12 15.74 13.79
N TYR A 162 -0.62 14.81 13.14
CA TYR A 162 -1.47 13.86 13.87
C TYR A 162 -0.73 12.58 14.31
N TYR A 163 0.43 12.26 13.74
CA TYR A 163 1.21 11.11 14.17
C TYR A 163 1.82 11.33 15.56
N THR A 164 1.73 10.30 16.41
CA THR A 164 2.19 10.33 17.80
C THR A 164 3.30 9.34 18.13
N GLY A 165 3.55 8.38 17.23
CA GLY A 165 4.49 7.28 17.44
C GLY A 165 5.33 6.99 16.20
N ILE A 166 5.37 5.71 15.82
CA ILE A 166 6.08 5.32 14.61
C ILE A 166 5.42 5.90 13.36
N ILE A 167 6.25 6.17 12.37
CA ILE A 167 5.82 6.50 11.02
C ILE A 167 6.63 5.64 10.04
N PHE A 168 6.01 5.24 8.93
CA PHE A 168 6.69 4.41 7.95
C PHE A 168 6.21 4.66 6.53
N GLN A 169 7.07 4.34 5.58
CA GLN A 169 6.81 4.48 4.15
C GLN A 169 7.44 3.32 3.39
N ALA A 170 6.69 2.71 2.48
CA ALA A 170 7.22 1.65 1.62
C ALA A 170 7.56 2.20 0.24
N TYR A 171 8.74 1.88 -0.22
CA TYR A 171 9.28 2.27 -1.52
C TYR A 171 9.68 1.06 -2.33
N THR A 172 9.54 1.16 -3.64
CA THR A 172 10.08 0.18 -4.60
C THR A 172 10.72 0.87 -5.78
N TYR A 173 11.44 0.11 -6.57
CA TYR A 173 12.10 0.61 -7.77
C TYR A 173 11.08 1.20 -8.78
N GLY A 174 11.41 2.36 -9.31
CA GLY A 174 10.71 2.98 -10.44
C GLY A 174 9.55 3.91 -10.09
N THR A 175 9.19 4.14 -8.82
CA THR A 175 8.07 5.04 -8.46
C THR A 175 8.49 6.45 -8.11
N GLY A 176 9.67 6.63 -7.51
CA GLY A 176 10.13 7.95 -6.99
C GLY A 176 9.35 8.45 -5.77
N GLU A 177 8.17 7.88 -5.50
CA GLU A 177 7.32 8.19 -4.36
C GLU A 177 6.94 6.91 -3.61
N PRO A 178 6.62 7.01 -2.29
CA PRO A 178 6.21 5.86 -1.52
C PRO A 178 4.86 5.30 -1.99
N ILE A 179 4.81 3.97 -2.13
CA ILE A 179 3.59 3.22 -2.46
C ILE A 179 2.67 3.12 -1.23
N VAL A 180 3.26 2.96 -0.04
CA VAL A 180 2.54 2.89 1.22
C VAL A 180 3.02 3.99 2.15
N LYS A 181 2.09 4.59 2.88
CA LYS A 181 2.35 5.53 3.97
C LYS A 181 1.52 5.11 5.17
N GLY A 182 2.15 5.08 6.34
CA GLY A 182 1.47 4.69 7.57
C GLY A 182 2.14 5.24 8.82
N GLY A 183 1.51 4.99 9.96
CA GLY A 183 2.03 5.36 11.28
C GLY A 183 0.99 5.31 12.37
N ARG A 184 1.42 5.61 13.61
CA ARG A 184 0.61 5.65 14.83
C ARG A 184 0.08 7.05 15.10
N TYR A 185 -1.19 7.15 15.47
CA TYR A 185 -1.89 8.44 15.68
C TYR A 185 -2.92 8.37 16.83
N ASP A 186 -2.46 8.18 18.03
CA ASP A 186 -3.28 7.92 19.25
C ASP A 186 -4.17 9.09 19.67
N ALA A 187 -3.86 10.31 19.24
CA ALA A 187 -4.62 11.51 19.59
C ALA A 187 -5.76 11.85 18.61
N LEU A 188 -5.76 11.30 17.39
CA LEU A 188 -6.69 11.71 16.35
C LEU A 188 -8.16 11.45 16.70
N LEU A 189 -8.45 10.27 17.25
CA LEU A 189 -9.81 9.87 17.60
C LEU A 189 -10.44 10.68 18.74
N GLN A 190 -9.62 11.41 19.52
CA GLN A 190 -10.13 12.31 20.58
C GLN A 190 -10.98 13.44 20.00
N HIS A 191 -10.66 13.92 18.78
CA HIS A 191 -11.47 14.94 18.10
C HIS A 191 -12.88 14.44 17.72
N PHE A 192 -13.06 13.13 17.70
CA PHE A 192 -14.36 12.48 17.46
C PHE A 192 -15.00 11.91 18.75
N GLY A 193 -14.52 12.36 19.91
CA GLY A 193 -15.11 12.02 21.21
C GLY A 193 -14.67 10.67 21.81
N LYS A 194 -13.70 9.96 21.18
CA LYS A 194 -13.20 8.68 21.70
C LYS A 194 -11.67 8.71 21.79
N LYS A 195 -11.14 8.53 23.00
CA LYS A 195 -9.71 8.31 23.18
C LYS A 195 -9.37 6.85 22.90
N ALA A 196 -8.69 6.57 21.81
CA ALA A 196 -8.23 5.21 21.47
C ALA A 196 -6.92 5.31 20.69
N PRO A 197 -5.89 4.54 21.07
CA PRO A 197 -4.68 4.41 20.25
C PRO A 197 -5.03 3.80 18.90
N ALA A 198 -4.31 4.25 17.87
CA ALA A 198 -4.57 3.83 16.51
C ALA A 198 -3.26 3.79 15.70
N ILE A 199 -3.14 2.76 14.89
CA ILE A 199 -2.07 2.64 13.89
C ILE A 199 -2.65 2.09 12.60
N GLY A 200 -2.16 2.57 11.46
CA GLY A 200 -2.61 2.07 10.18
C GLY A 200 -1.72 2.49 9.03
N PHE A 201 -2.08 2.03 7.85
CA PHE A 201 -1.42 2.43 6.62
C PHE A 201 -2.41 2.59 5.47
N CYS A 202 -1.95 3.33 4.46
CA CYS A 202 -2.68 3.52 3.22
C CYS A 202 -1.77 3.18 2.04
N THR A 203 -2.25 2.34 1.14
CA THR A 203 -1.62 2.03 -0.15
C THR A 203 -2.15 2.98 -1.23
N VAL A 204 -1.25 3.62 -1.95
CA VAL A 204 -1.57 4.46 -3.12
C VAL A 204 -1.64 3.55 -4.35
N MET A 205 -2.85 3.18 -4.76
CA MET A 205 -3.07 2.19 -5.82
C MET A 205 -2.43 2.60 -7.16
N GLU A 206 -2.45 3.88 -7.49
CA GLU A 206 -1.80 4.39 -8.71
C GLU A 206 -0.28 4.15 -8.68
N SER A 207 0.37 4.44 -7.54
CA SER A 207 1.81 4.19 -7.38
C SER A 207 2.12 2.69 -7.42
N LEU A 208 1.28 1.85 -6.83
CA LEU A 208 1.41 0.39 -6.88
C LEU A 208 1.29 -0.12 -8.32
N MET A 209 0.25 0.28 -9.05
CA MET A 209 0.04 -0.15 -10.43
C MET A 209 1.20 0.30 -11.35
N ASN A 210 1.67 1.54 -11.19
CA ASN A 210 2.82 2.05 -11.93
C ASN A 210 4.10 1.24 -11.62
N ALA A 211 4.30 0.83 -10.37
CA ALA A 211 5.43 -0.03 -9.99
C ALA A 211 5.36 -1.39 -10.66
N LEU A 212 4.20 -2.05 -10.62
CA LEU A 212 3.97 -3.36 -11.22
C LEU A 212 4.21 -3.31 -12.75
N GLU A 213 3.68 -2.29 -13.43
CA GLU A 213 3.86 -2.10 -14.86
C GLU A 213 5.34 -1.89 -15.23
N ARG A 214 6.04 -0.99 -14.52
CA ARG A 214 7.47 -0.72 -14.77
C ARG A 214 8.37 -1.92 -14.49
N GLN A 215 8.01 -2.72 -13.49
CA GLN A 215 8.73 -3.95 -13.17
C GLN A 215 8.27 -5.15 -14.02
N LYS A 216 7.30 -4.95 -14.94
CA LYS A 216 6.73 -5.97 -15.82
C LYS A 216 6.16 -7.17 -15.05
N ILE A 217 5.59 -6.90 -13.89
CA ILE A 217 4.90 -7.88 -13.06
C ILE A 217 3.49 -8.06 -13.62
N SER A 218 3.20 -9.25 -14.11
CA SER A 218 1.88 -9.61 -14.62
C SER A 218 0.96 -10.00 -13.46
N LEU A 219 -0.17 -9.30 -13.34
CA LEU A 219 -1.21 -9.69 -12.41
C LEU A 219 -2.04 -10.82 -13.04
N PRO A 220 -2.25 -11.95 -12.35
CA PRO A 220 -3.13 -13.00 -12.84
C PRO A 220 -4.59 -12.54 -12.68
N ILE A 221 -5.08 -11.78 -13.65
CA ILE A 221 -6.49 -11.39 -13.70
C ILE A 221 -7.24 -12.59 -14.29
N ALA A 222 -7.93 -13.34 -13.44
CA ALA A 222 -8.83 -14.37 -13.88
C ALA A 222 -10.03 -13.70 -14.57
N ASN A 223 -10.15 -13.87 -15.88
CA ASN A 223 -11.34 -13.47 -16.62
C ASN A 223 -12.48 -14.43 -16.28
N THR A 224 -13.33 -14.07 -15.34
CA THR A 224 -14.44 -14.94 -14.86
C THR A 224 -15.72 -14.75 -15.63
N LYS A 225 -15.80 -13.70 -16.48
CA LYS A 225 -16.98 -13.39 -17.26
C LYS A 225 -17.17 -14.39 -18.40
N THR A 226 -18.32 -15.02 -18.47
CA THR A 226 -18.66 -15.98 -19.50
C THR A 226 -19.62 -15.37 -20.53
N MET A 227 -19.33 -15.55 -21.81
CA MET A 227 -20.26 -15.21 -22.89
C MET A 227 -21.17 -16.41 -23.15
N LEU A 228 -22.48 -16.25 -22.96
CA LEU A 228 -23.46 -17.23 -23.41
C LEU A 228 -23.94 -16.82 -24.82
N LEU A 229 -23.39 -17.50 -25.83
CA LEU A 229 -23.67 -17.25 -27.25
C LEU A 229 -24.80 -18.16 -27.70
N TYR A 230 -25.82 -17.61 -28.35
CA TYR A 230 -27.00 -18.36 -28.75
C TYR A 230 -27.62 -17.82 -30.05
N PRO A 231 -28.20 -18.68 -30.92
CA PRO A 231 -28.99 -18.22 -32.06
C PRO A 231 -30.35 -17.70 -31.60
N ASP A 232 -30.93 -16.77 -32.34
CA ASP A 232 -32.15 -16.02 -32.00
C ASP A 232 -33.33 -16.91 -31.55
N PHE A 233 -33.53 -18.06 -32.23
CA PHE A 233 -34.62 -18.98 -31.93
C PHE A 233 -34.44 -19.76 -30.60
N LEU A 234 -33.26 -19.74 -29.98
CA LEU A 234 -32.96 -20.32 -28.66
C LEU A 234 -32.91 -19.32 -27.53
N GLN A 235 -33.33 -18.07 -27.75
CA GLN A 235 -33.33 -17.03 -26.72
C GLN A 235 -33.99 -17.45 -25.39
N PRO A 236 -35.18 -18.11 -25.37
CA PRO A 236 -35.80 -18.52 -24.10
C PRO A 236 -34.93 -19.47 -23.28
N LEU A 237 -34.27 -20.43 -23.96
CA LEU A 237 -33.32 -21.35 -23.31
C LEU A 237 -32.08 -20.62 -22.79
N ALA A 238 -31.52 -19.75 -23.59
CA ALA A 238 -30.35 -18.97 -23.22
C ALA A 238 -30.62 -18.06 -22.00
N VAL A 239 -31.77 -17.42 -21.95
CA VAL A 239 -32.18 -16.61 -20.78
C VAL A 239 -32.32 -17.45 -19.52
N LYS A 240 -32.95 -18.64 -19.63
CA LYS A 240 -33.08 -19.55 -18.50
C LYS A 240 -31.71 -19.97 -17.96
N LEU A 241 -30.82 -20.43 -18.81
CA LEU A 241 -29.46 -20.85 -18.44
C LEU A 241 -28.66 -19.70 -17.84
N ALA A 242 -28.70 -18.51 -18.45
CA ALA A 242 -28.01 -17.34 -17.90
C ALA A 242 -28.48 -17.00 -16.49
N ASN A 243 -29.79 -17.07 -16.22
CA ASN A 243 -30.34 -16.78 -14.90
C ASN A 243 -29.94 -17.87 -13.87
N GLU A 244 -29.91 -19.12 -14.26
CA GLU A 244 -29.43 -20.23 -13.42
C GLU A 244 -27.95 -20.03 -13.03
N HIS A 245 -27.11 -19.66 -13.98
CA HIS A 245 -25.69 -19.40 -13.72
C HIS A 245 -25.48 -18.13 -12.87
N ARG A 246 -26.21 -17.05 -13.16
CA ARG A 246 -26.17 -15.82 -12.36
C ARG A 246 -26.64 -16.03 -10.92
N SER A 247 -27.63 -16.89 -10.70
CA SER A 247 -28.09 -17.25 -9.34
C SER A 247 -27.01 -17.98 -8.52
N LYS A 248 -26.04 -18.61 -9.19
CA LYS A 248 -24.86 -19.26 -8.59
C LYS A 248 -23.66 -18.30 -8.47
N GLY A 249 -23.86 -16.99 -8.73
CA GLY A 249 -22.81 -15.96 -8.62
C GLY A 249 -21.88 -15.83 -9.82
N MET A 250 -22.20 -16.47 -10.96
CA MET A 250 -21.38 -16.36 -12.17
C MET A 250 -21.71 -15.10 -12.96
N ASP A 251 -20.69 -14.44 -13.50
CA ASP A 251 -20.87 -13.30 -14.41
C ASP A 251 -21.11 -13.80 -15.84
N VAL A 252 -22.35 -13.71 -16.31
CA VAL A 252 -22.77 -14.23 -17.62
C VAL A 252 -23.36 -13.12 -18.46
N ALA A 253 -22.79 -12.89 -19.65
CA ALA A 253 -23.31 -12.00 -20.67
C ALA A 253 -24.03 -12.79 -21.78
N LEU A 254 -25.29 -12.46 -22.06
CA LEU A 254 -26.04 -13.00 -23.18
C LEU A 254 -25.66 -12.28 -24.48
N VAL A 255 -25.28 -13.07 -25.50
CA VAL A 255 -24.94 -12.55 -26.84
C VAL A 255 -25.67 -13.37 -27.90
N CYS A 256 -26.49 -12.71 -28.71
CA CYS A 256 -27.16 -13.35 -29.81
C CYS A 256 -26.21 -13.52 -31.01
N PHE A 257 -26.18 -14.72 -31.58
CA PHE A 257 -25.37 -15.05 -32.76
C PHE A 257 -25.96 -14.36 -34.01
N ALA A 258 -25.22 -13.43 -34.58
CA ALA A 258 -25.63 -12.69 -35.78
C ALA A 258 -25.39 -13.52 -37.05
N ARG A 259 -26.30 -13.39 -38.04
CA ARG A 259 -26.27 -14.21 -39.28
C ARG A 259 -25.09 -13.94 -40.20
N ASP A 260 -24.49 -12.78 -40.06
CA ASP A 260 -23.35 -12.30 -40.87
C ASP A 260 -21.99 -12.55 -40.20
N LYS A 261 -21.96 -13.20 -39.02
CA LYS A 261 -20.75 -13.46 -38.24
C LYS A 261 -20.45 -14.96 -38.15
N VAL A 262 -19.18 -15.25 -37.84
CA VAL A 262 -18.70 -16.63 -37.56
C VAL A 262 -18.23 -16.69 -36.09
N LEU A 263 -18.08 -17.93 -35.59
CA LEU A 263 -17.67 -18.16 -34.21
C LEU A 263 -16.34 -17.45 -33.84
N ALA A 264 -15.39 -17.43 -34.76
CA ALA A 264 -14.12 -16.76 -34.58
C ALA A 264 -14.23 -15.25 -34.28
N ASP A 265 -15.25 -14.58 -34.81
CA ASP A 265 -15.52 -13.16 -34.51
C ASP A 265 -15.89 -12.96 -33.04
N TYR A 266 -16.60 -13.91 -32.46
CA TYR A 266 -16.99 -13.88 -31.03
C TYR A 266 -15.86 -14.30 -30.12
N GLU A 267 -14.98 -15.19 -30.56
CA GLU A 267 -13.75 -15.52 -29.81
C GLU A 267 -12.82 -14.31 -29.74
N GLU A 268 -12.61 -13.60 -30.86
CA GLU A 268 -11.81 -12.37 -30.91
C GLU A 268 -12.46 -11.28 -30.03
N TYR A 269 -13.76 -11.09 -30.17
CA TYR A 269 -14.51 -10.16 -29.32
C TYR A 269 -14.40 -10.51 -27.85
N GLY A 270 -14.51 -11.80 -27.52
CA GLY A 270 -14.39 -12.30 -26.16
C GLY A 270 -13.01 -12.02 -25.55
N ARG A 271 -11.93 -12.31 -26.26
CA ARG A 271 -10.56 -12.02 -25.83
C ARG A 271 -10.36 -10.51 -25.64
N LYS A 272 -10.81 -9.68 -26.58
CA LYS A 272 -10.70 -8.22 -26.52
C LYS A 272 -11.47 -7.60 -25.33
N ASN A 273 -12.61 -8.21 -24.94
CA ASN A 273 -13.47 -7.73 -23.86
C ASN A 273 -13.31 -8.54 -22.56
N GLN A 274 -12.19 -9.26 -22.41
CA GLN A 274 -11.79 -9.95 -21.18
C GLN A 274 -12.81 -10.99 -20.69
N PHE A 275 -13.44 -11.73 -21.61
CA PHE A 275 -14.19 -12.93 -21.27
C PHE A 275 -13.22 -14.09 -21.02
N GLY A 276 -13.50 -14.92 -20.01
CA GLY A 276 -12.75 -16.14 -19.73
C GLY A 276 -13.13 -17.28 -20.67
N GLY A 277 -14.40 -17.32 -21.09
CA GLY A 277 -14.89 -18.37 -21.99
C GLY A 277 -16.20 -18.03 -22.69
N ILE A 278 -16.53 -18.87 -23.67
CA ILE A 278 -17.81 -18.83 -24.39
C ILE A 278 -18.54 -20.14 -24.14
N VAL A 279 -19.80 -20.06 -23.74
CA VAL A 279 -20.75 -21.17 -23.77
C VAL A 279 -21.65 -20.96 -24.99
N TYR A 280 -21.46 -21.75 -26.03
CA TYR A 280 -22.20 -21.60 -27.27
C TYR A 280 -23.30 -22.66 -27.38
N ILE A 281 -24.54 -22.22 -27.33
CA ILE A 281 -25.73 -23.05 -27.54
C ILE A 281 -25.97 -23.15 -29.05
N GLN A 282 -25.61 -24.28 -29.64
CA GLN A 282 -25.81 -24.52 -31.09
C GLN A 282 -27.23 -25.00 -31.39
N LYS A 283 -27.72 -25.90 -30.51
CA LYS A 283 -29.07 -26.50 -30.55
C LYS A 283 -29.54 -26.72 -29.11
N SER A 284 -30.81 -27.11 -28.94
CA SER A 284 -31.38 -27.37 -27.62
C SER A 284 -30.68 -28.49 -26.84
N ASP A 285 -29.95 -29.37 -27.52
CA ASP A 285 -29.20 -30.52 -27.00
C ASP A 285 -27.70 -30.47 -27.31
N SER A 286 -27.20 -29.38 -27.84
CA SER A 286 -25.80 -29.25 -28.25
C SER A 286 -25.22 -27.90 -27.77
N VAL A 287 -24.34 -27.98 -26.80
CA VAL A 287 -23.63 -26.81 -26.22
C VAL A 287 -22.13 -27.06 -26.24
N LEU A 288 -21.39 -26.07 -26.61
CA LEU A 288 -19.91 -26.06 -26.56
C LEU A 288 -19.42 -25.05 -25.52
N ALA A 289 -18.48 -25.44 -24.69
CA ALA A 289 -17.69 -24.56 -23.86
C ALA A 289 -16.33 -24.31 -24.55
N ILE A 290 -15.96 -23.08 -24.68
CA ILE A 290 -14.70 -22.64 -25.29
C ILE A 290 -13.93 -21.84 -24.26
N ASP A 291 -12.77 -22.30 -23.87
CA ASP A 291 -11.83 -21.53 -23.05
C ASP A 291 -11.07 -20.55 -23.94
N LEU A 292 -11.23 -19.24 -23.69
CA LEU A 292 -10.63 -18.21 -24.53
C LEU A 292 -9.13 -18.01 -24.23
N SER A 293 -8.63 -18.54 -23.11
CA SER A 293 -7.21 -18.46 -22.75
C SER A 293 -6.39 -19.58 -23.42
N THR A 294 -6.93 -20.78 -23.45
CA THR A 294 -6.25 -21.97 -24.02
C THR A 294 -6.69 -22.27 -25.45
N GLY A 295 -7.89 -21.83 -25.85
CA GLY A 295 -8.54 -22.21 -27.09
C GLY A 295 -9.15 -23.62 -27.07
N GLU A 296 -9.22 -24.28 -25.90
CA GLU A 296 -9.81 -25.60 -25.74
C GLU A 296 -11.32 -25.54 -25.91
N VAL A 297 -11.86 -26.52 -26.67
CA VAL A 297 -13.29 -26.61 -26.94
C VAL A 297 -13.81 -27.98 -26.42
N GLN A 298 -14.81 -27.92 -25.56
CA GLN A 298 -15.42 -29.13 -24.97
C GLN A 298 -16.93 -29.10 -25.14
N PRO A 299 -17.57 -30.24 -25.48
CA PRO A 299 -19.01 -30.37 -25.41
C PRO A 299 -19.49 -30.37 -23.96
N VAL A 300 -20.60 -29.68 -23.67
CA VAL A 300 -21.22 -29.60 -22.35
C VAL A 300 -22.64 -30.15 -22.44
N GLU A 301 -23.00 -31.03 -21.49
CA GLU A 301 -24.39 -31.45 -21.29
C GLU A 301 -25.14 -30.34 -20.51
N LEU A 302 -26.40 -30.08 -20.95
CA LEU A 302 -27.28 -29.07 -20.34
C LEU A 302 -27.97 -29.58 -19.08
#